data_64a9eaaf03a4b25d334c88d04f878d91
#
_entry.id   64a9eaaf03a4b25d334c88d04f878d91
#
_cell.length_a   1.000
_cell.length_b   1.000
_cell.length_c   1.000
_cell.angle_alpha   90.00
_cell.angle_beta   90.00
_cell.angle_gamma   90.00
#
_symmetry.space_group_name_H-M   'P 1'
#
loop_
_entity.id
_entity.type
_entity.pdbx_description
1 polymer ?
#
loop_
_entity_poly.entity_id
_entity_poly.type
_entity_poly.pdbx_seq_one_letter_code
_entity_poly.pdbx_strand_id
1 'polypeptide(L)'
;MKDHPKRHLEKQIGTLCREHKYRYGYRKITAILKKRMCINHKTVQRIMQKNQWQCRVKVKKRKKDGQPYAVVDNILDRNFQSDRPLEKLVTDITYLPYGQKQLYLSSILDLYNGEVIAFTIGDKQDTAFVLDTLDQLPMLPENCVLHSDQGSVYTSYEYQKAVKTKRHYHEHVPQRDAR
;
A
#
# COMPACT_ATOMS: atom_id res chain seq x y z
N MET A 1 -10.40 -2.05 57.12
CA MET A 1 -10.41 -0.94 56.14
C MET A 1 -11.01 -1.47 54.84
N LYS A 2 -12.25 -1.08 54.51
CA LYS A 2 -12.94 -1.55 53.30
C LYS A 2 -12.26 -0.91 52.08
N ASP A 3 -11.64 -1.73 51.22
CA ASP A 3 -10.97 -1.27 50.00
C ASP A 3 -12.04 -0.70 49.05
N HIS A 4 -11.93 0.57 48.71
CA HIS A 4 -12.91 1.27 47.89
C HIS A 4 -12.98 0.65 46.49
N PRO A 5 -14.14 0.34 45.90
CA PRO A 5 -14.27 -0.34 44.59
C PRO A 5 -13.41 0.26 43.48
N LYS A 6 -13.16 1.57 43.52
CA LYS A 6 -12.27 2.27 42.58
C LYS A 6 -10.79 1.85 42.68
N ARG A 7 -10.29 1.51 43.89
CA ARG A 7 -8.90 1.07 44.07
C ARG A 7 -8.67 -0.33 43.47
N HIS A 8 -9.66 -1.21 43.60
CA HIS A 8 -9.60 -2.55 43.05
C HIS A 8 -9.52 -2.50 41.50
N LEU A 9 -10.37 -1.69 40.88
CA LEU A 9 -10.38 -1.47 39.44
C LEU A 9 -9.04 -0.87 38.93
N GLU A 10 -8.50 0.10 39.65
CA GLU A 10 -7.21 0.72 39.33
C GLU A 10 -6.07 -0.30 39.37
N LYS A 11 -6.04 -1.18 40.38
CA LYS A 11 -5.07 -2.29 40.45
C LYS A 11 -5.19 -3.24 39.27
N GLN A 12 -6.42 -3.65 38.90
CA GLN A 12 -6.65 -4.53 37.76
C GLN A 12 -6.16 -3.92 36.44
N ILE A 13 -6.49 -2.65 36.20
CA ILE A 13 -6.01 -1.93 35.00
C ILE A 13 -4.50 -1.86 34.99
N GLY A 14 -3.85 -1.53 36.10
CA GLY A 14 -2.39 -1.47 36.22
C GLY A 14 -1.71 -2.81 35.99
N THR A 15 -2.28 -3.91 36.45
CA THR A 15 -1.78 -5.27 36.21
C THR A 15 -1.84 -5.59 34.71
N LEU A 16 -2.99 -5.38 34.07
CA LEU A 16 -3.14 -5.58 32.63
C LEU A 16 -2.18 -4.72 31.79
N CYS A 17 -1.97 -3.46 32.18
CA CYS A 17 -1.01 -2.60 31.49
C CYS A 17 0.43 -3.14 31.58
N ARG A 18 0.84 -3.65 32.73
CA ARG A 18 2.18 -4.24 32.95
C ARG A 18 2.34 -5.57 32.19
N GLU A 19 1.38 -6.48 32.29
CA GLU A 19 1.38 -7.79 31.59
C GLU A 19 1.55 -7.58 30.07
N HIS A 20 0.86 -6.58 29.52
CA HIS A 20 0.96 -6.24 28.10
C HIS A 20 2.07 -5.21 27.78
N LYS A 21 3.03 -5.00 28.70
CA LYS A 21 4.20 -4.12 28.50
C LYS A 21 3.83 -2.73 27.99
N TYR A 22 2.70 -2.17 28.42
CA TYR A 22 2.14 -0.87 27.98
C TYR A 22 1.95 -0.75 26.46
N ARG A 23 1.72 -1.87 25.77
CA ARG A 23 1.42 -1.88 24.32
C ARG A 23 -0.07 -1.71 24.01
N TYR A 24 -0.94 -1.88 25.01
CA TYR A 24 -2.38 -1.79 24.84
C TYR A 24 -2.90 -0.42 25.27
N GLY A 25 -3.66 0.21 24.36
CA GLY A 25 -4.41 1.42 24.71
C GLY A 25 -5.69 1.10 25.47
N TYR A 26 -6.33 2.14 26.01
CA TYR A 26 -7.52 2.01 26.84
C TYR A 26 -8.65 1.19 26.19
N ARG A 27 -8.82 1.25 24.85
CA ARG A 27 -9.86 0.45 24.15
C ARG A 27 -9.62 -1.05 24.29
N LYS A 28 -8.39 -1.53 24.10
CA LYS A 28 -8.04 -2.95 24.28
C LYS A 28 -8.15 -3.38 25.73
N ILE A 29 -7.66 -2.59 26.67
CA ILE A 29 -7.81 -2.85 28.11
C ILE A 29 -9.28 -2.92 28.49
N THR A 30 -10.13 -2.00 28.00
CA THR A 30 -11.58 -2.05 28.22
C THR A 30 -12.20 -3.33 27.67
N ALA A 31 -11.80 -3.77 26.47
CA ALA A 31 -12.33 -5.00 25.87
C ALA A 31 -12.01 -6.24 26.70
N ILE A 32 -10.81 -6.31 27.30
CA ILE A 32 -10.42 -7.40 28.23
C ILE A 32 -11.30 -7.36 29.50
N LEU A 33 -11.45 -6.19 30.11
CA LEU A 33 -12.23 -6.02 31.32
C LEU A 33 -13.74 -6.29 31.11
N LYS A 34 -14.28 -5.92 29.94
CA LYS A 34 -15.69 -6.18 29.60
C LYS A 34 -16.06 -7.67 29.55
N LYS A 35 -15.10 -8.56 29.40
CA LYS A 35 -15.35 -10.01 29.52
C LYS A 35 -15.73 -10.46 30.94
N ARG A 36 -15.40 -9.65 31.93
CA ARG A 36 -15.58 -10.00 33.36
C ARG A 36 -16.46 -9.02 34.12
N MET A 37 -16.64 -7.79 33.63
CA MET A 37 -17.43 -6.76 34.32
C MET A 37 -18.01 -5.73 33.34
N CYS A 38 -19.11 -5.09 33.72
CA CYS A 38 -19.66 -3.96 32.95
C CYS A 38 -18.85 -2.70 33.26
N ILE A 39 -18.11 -2.16 32.30
CA ILE A 39 -17.26 -0.99 32.48
C ILE A 39 -17.29 -0.06 31.26
N ASN A 40 -17.28 1.26 31.53
CA ASN A 40 -17.21 2.25 30.46
C ASN A 40 -15.75 2.54 30.08
N HIS A 41 -15.48 2.62 28.78
CA HIS A 41 -14.15 2.91 28.25
C HIS A 41 -13.60 4.28 28.72
N LYS A 42 -14.46 5.29 28.95
CA LYS A 42 -14.06 6.60 29.47
C LYS A 42 -13.48 6.49 30.91
N THR A 43 -14.01 5.56 31.72
CA THR A 43 -13.49 5.29 33.08
C THR A 43 -12.08 4.68 32.99
N VAL A 44 -11.89 3.67 32.13
CA VAL A 44 -10.57 3.05 31.93
C VAL A 44 -9.58 4.08 31.42
N GLN A 45 -9.97 4.89 30.43
CA GLN A 45 -9.12 5.95 29.87
C GLN A 45 -8.66 6.93 30.94
N ARG A 46 -9.59 7.43 31.79
CA ARG A 46 -9.28 8.36 32.87
C ARG A 46 -8.29 7.79 33.88
N ILE A 47 -8.47 6.52 34.25
CA ILE A 47 -7.56 5.83 35.18
C ILE A 47 -6.18 5.67 34.58
N MET A 48 -6.10 5.25 33.30
CA MET A 48 -4.83 5.10 32.60
C MET A 48 -4.12 6.45 32.42
N GLN A 49 -4.86 7.54 32.16
CA GLN A 49 -4.28 8.88 32.05
C GLN A 49 -3.73 9.36 33.40
N LYS A 50 -4.54 9.23 34.50
CA LYS A 50 -4.14 9.62 35.86
C LYS A 50 -2.83 8.94 36.27
N ASN A 51 -2.64 7.67 35.91
CA ASN A 51 -1.49 6.87 36.34
C ASN A 51 -0.39 6.82 35.29
N GLN A 52 -0.48 7.58 34.19
CA GLN A 52 0.49 7.60 33.07
C GLN A 52 0.73 6.21 32.42
N TRP A 53 -0.33 5.36 32.39
CA TRP A 53 -0.30 4.02 31.81
C TRP A 53 -0.72 4.00 30.33
N GLN A 54 -0.52 5.09 29.61
CA GLN A 54 -0.86 5.15 28.18
C GLN A 54 0.00 4.22 27.35
N CYS A 55 -0.53 3.85 26.19
CA CYS A 55 0.19 3.03 25.22
C CYS A 55 1.48 3.72 24.76
N ARG A 56 2.61 3.02 24.89
CA ARG A 56 3.94 3.53 24.54
C ARG A 56 4.32 3.25 23.08
N VAL A 57 3.47 2.50 22.34
CA VAL A 57 3.70 2.24 20.92
C VAL A 57 3.47 3.52 20.13
N LYS A 58 4.53 4.08 19.57
CA LYS A 58 4.41 5.21 18.65
C LYS A 58 3.77 4.72 17.35
N VAL A 59 2.64 5.30 16.98
CA VAL A 59 2.09 5.12 15.64
C VAL A 59 3.08 5.74 14.66
N LYS A 60 3.61 4.94 13.72
CA LYS A 60 4.39 5.50 12.61
C LYS A 60 3.49 6.51 11.90
N LYS A 61 3.83 7.78 11.99
CA LYS A 61 3.20 8.79 11.13
C LYS A 61 3.53 8.40 9.70
N ARG A 62 2.51 8.12 8.89
CA ARG A 62 2.70 8.05 7.43
C ARG A 62 3.25 9.40 7.03
N LYS A 63 4.47 9.44 6.46
CA LYS A 63 4.94 10.63 5.77
C LYS A 63 3.91 10.87 4.67
N LYS A 64 3.22 12.01 4.73
CA LYS A 64 2.51 12.53 3.56
C LYS A 64 3.61 13.09 2.68
N ASP A 65 4.10 12.31 1.74
CA ASP A 65 4.88 12.85 0.65
C ASP A 65 3.97 13.84 -0.07
N GLY A 66 4.44 15.07 -0.25
CA GLY A 66 3.64 16.26 -0.49
C GLY A 66 3.07 16.43 -1.90
N GLN A 67 2.73 15.34 -2.60
CA GLN A 67 1.97 15.39 -3.85
C GLN A 67 0.60 14.73 -3.62
N PRO A 68 -0.50 15.33 -4.11
CA PRO A 68 -1.79 14.68 -4.08
C PRO A 68 -1.72 13.39 -4.91
N TYR A 69 -2.02 12.25 -4.28
CA TYR A 69 -2.24 11.00 -5.01
C TYR A 69 -3.31 11.23 -6.08
N ALA A 70 -2.96 11.06 -7.34
CA ALA A 70 -3.97 10.90 -8.37
C ALA A 70 -4.70 9.59 -8.06
N VAL A 71 -5.95 9.68 -7.62
CA VAL A 71 -6.81 8.51 -7.48
C VAL A 71 -7.13 8.07 -8.90
N VAL A 72 -6.51 6.99 -9.34
CA VAL A 72 -6.84 6.34 -10.62
C VAL A 72 -7.88 5.28 -10.33
N ASP A 73 -8.98 5.30 -11.06
CA ASP A 73 -10.03 4.31 -10.94
C ASP A 73 -9.49 2.91 -11.23
N ASN A 74 -9.98 1.91 -10.48
CA ASN A 74 -9.62 0.52 -10.71
C ASN A 74 -10.40 -0.02 -11.92
N ILE A 75 -9.85 0.16 -13.11
CA ILE A 75 -10.50 -0.24 -14.37
C ILE A 75 -10.58 -1.77 -14.50
N LEU A 76 -9.63 -2.52 -13.91
CA LEU A 76 -9.62 -3.98 -13.98
C LEU A 76 -10.74 -4.65 -13.20
N ASP A 77 -11.24 -4.02 -12.13
CA ASP A 77 -12.30 -4.52 -11.23
C ASP A 77 -12.20 -6.04 -10.96
N ARG A 78 -10.96 -6.52 -10.68
CA ARG A 78 -10.60 -7.94 -10.48
C ARG A 78 -10.82 -8.86 -11.68
N ASN A 79 -11.13 -8.34 -12.86
CA ASN A 79 -11.22 -9.12 -14.09
C ASN A 79 -9.85 -9.20 -14.77
N PHE A 80 -9.06 -10.21 -14.41
CA PHE A 80 -7.72 -10.46 -14.95
C PHE A 80 -7.74 -11.34 -16.22
N GLN A 81 -8.89 -11.73 -16.72
CA GLN A 81 -8.99 -12.46 -17.99
C GLN A 81 -8.82 -11.50 -19.15
N SER A 82 -8.02 -11.88 -20.12
CA SER A 82 -7.77 -11.16 -21.36
C SER A 82 -7.99 -12.09 -22.55
N ASP A 83 -8.69 -11.61 -23.55
CA ASP A 83 -9.05 -12.40 -24.75
C ASP A 83 -8.03 -12.25 -25.88
N ARG A 84 -7.16 -11.24 -25.80
CA ARG A 84 -6.19 -10.89 -26.83
C ARG A 84 -4.86 -10.48 -26.24
N PRO A 85 -3.73 -10.69 -26.98
CA PRO A 85 -2.43 -10.18 -26.60
C PRO A 85 -2.45 -8.65 -26.43
N LEU A 86 -1.73 -8.14 -25.42
CA LEU A 86 -1.56 -6.73 -25.12
C LEU A 86 -2.86 -5.97 -24.77
N GLU A 87 -3.93 -6.67 -24.47
CA GLU A 87 -5.20 -6.04 -24.05
C GLU A 87 -5.14 -5.59 -22.59
N LYS A 88 -4.63 -6.46 -21.70
CA LYS A 88 -4.48 -6.18 -20.28
C LYS A 88 -3.07 -6.54 -19.82
N LEU A 89 -2.38 -5.53 -19.35
CA LEU A 89 -1.03 -5.63 -18.82
C LEU A 89 -1.02 -5.34 -17.33
N VAL A 90 -0.15 -6.02 -16.58
CA VAL A 90 0.10 -5.73 -15.18
C VAL A 90 1.57 -5.41 -14.97
N THR A 91 1.86 -4.47 -14.09
CA THR A 91 3.24 -4.12 -13.71
C THR A 91 3.40 -4.16 -12.21
N ASP A 92 4.55 -4.66 -11.77
CA ASP A 92 4.92 -4.77 -10.36
C ASP A 92 6.42 -4.64 -10.18
N ILE A 93 6.83 -4.29 -8.95
CA ILE A 93 8.23 -4.27 -8.54
C ILE A 93 8.51 -5.37 -7.54
N THR A 94 9.29 -6.35 -7.94
CA THR A 94 9.73 -7.47 -7.11
C THR A 94 11.09 -7.19 -6.48
N TYR A 95 11.22 -7.54 -5.20
CA TYR A 95 12.45 -7.40 -4.43
C TYR A 95 13.32 -8.63 -4.60
N LEU A 96 14.53 -8.47 -5.13
CA LEU A 96 15.48 -9.55 -5.35
C LEU A 96 16.64 -9.42 -4.35
N PRO A 97 16.68 -10.25 -3.28
CA PRO A 97 17.82 -10.27 -2.37
C PRO A 97 19.05 -10.85 -3.08
N TYR A 98 20.17 -10.13 -3.03
CA TYR A 98 21.45 -10.54 -3.62
C TYR A 98 22.59 -10.33 -2.62
N GLY A 99 23.00 -11.37 -1.94
CA GLY A 99 23.99 -11.31 -0.86
C GLY A 99 23.54 -10.38 0.27
N GLN A 100 24.32 -9.34 0.54
CA GLN A 100 23.97 -8.28 1.50
C GLN A 100 23.27 -7.07 0.87
N LYS A 101 23.06 -7.12 -0.45
CA LYS A 101 22.41 -6.05 -1.21
C LYS A 101 20.98 -6.45 -1.59
N GLN A 102 20.22 -5.44 -1.97
CA GLN A 102 18.87 -5.59 -2.51
C GLN A 102 18.87 -5.07 -3.94
N LEU A 103 18.39 -5.88 -4.86
CA LEU A 103 18.05 -5.46 -6.22
C LEU A 103 16.53 -5.41 -6.37
N TYR A 104 16.09 -4.72 -7.38
CA TYR A 104 14.69 -4.55 -7.74
C TYR A 104 14.50 -5.02 -9.18
N LEU A 105 13.41 -5.71 -9.42
CA LEU A 105 12.95 -6.10 -10.75
C LEU A 105 11.62 -5.38 -11.00
N SER A 106 11.59 -4.45 -11.95
CA SER A 106 10.35 -3.93 -12.51
C SER A 106 9.97 -4.79 -13.70
N SER A 107 8.77 -5.30 -13.75
CA SER A 107 8.31 -6.16 -14.84
C SER A 107 6.92 -5.76 -15.30
N ILE A 108 6.64 -5.99 -16.60
CA ILE A 108 5.32 -5.84 -17.20
C ILE A 108 4.94 -7.18 -17.84
N LEU A 109 3.82 -7.75 -17.38
CA LEU A 109 3.26 -9.00 -17.86
C LEU A 109 2.03 -8.77 -18.72
N ASP A 110 1.91 -9.54 -19.79
CA ASP A 110 0.66 -9.69 -20.53
C ASP A 110 -0.24 -10.74 -19.85
N LEU A 111 -1.45 -10.34 -19.49
CA LEU A 111 -2.41 -11.24 -18.84
C LEU A 111 -3.01 -12.28 -19.80
N TYR A 112 -2.86 -12.11 -21.11
CA TYR A 112 -3.35 -13.06 -22.09
C TYR A 112 -2.59 -14.40 -22.03
N ASN A 113 -1.25 -14.33 -21.99
CA ASN A 113 -0.40 -15.52 -22.05
C ASN A 113 0.60 -15.63 -20.87
N GLY A 114 0.63 -14.64 -19.97
CA GLY A 114 1.56 -14.58 -18.83
C GLY A 114 3.01 -14.25 -19.24
N GLU A 115 3.23 -13.71 -20.43
CA GLU A 115 4.54 -13.34 -20.94
C GLU A 115 5.05 -12.05 -20.27
N VAL A 116 6.33 -12.03 -19.88
CA VAL A 116 7.01 -10.80 -19.44
C VAL A 116 7.47 -10.05 -20.68
N ILE A 117 6.76 -8.99 -21.04
CA ILE A 117 7.01 -8.23 -22.28
C ILE A 117 8.03 -7.11 -22.12
N ALA A 118 8.28 -6.69 -20.88
CA ALA A 118 9.31 -5.70 -20.55
C ALA A 118 9.79 -5.92 -19.11
N PHE A 119 11.08 -5.70 -18.86
CA PHE A 119 11.63 -5.73 -17.51
C PHE A 119 12.90 -4.90 -17.38
N THR A 120 13.16 -4.40 -16.18
CA THR A 120 14.38 -3.70 -15.79
C THR A 120 14.85 -4.20 -14.44
N ILE A 121 16.17 -4.38 -14.27
CA ILE A 121 16.78 -4.70 -12.97
C ILE A 121 17.64 -3.52 -12.54
N GLY A 122 17.50 -3.09 -11.30
CA GLY A 122 18.24 -1.95 -10.75
C GLY A 122 18.50 -2.06 -9.26
N ASP A 123 19.32 -1.17 -8.75
CA ASP A 123 19.67 -1.06 -7.32
C ASP A 123 18.82 -0.03 -6.58
N LYS A 124 17.96 0.69 -7.30
CA LYS A 124 17.07 1.74 -6.76
C LYS A 124 15.65 1.55 -7.29
N GLN A 125 14.70 1.89 -6.44
CA GLN A 125 13.27 1.86 -6.75
C GLN A 125 12.78 3.32 -6.85
N ASP A 126 13.04 3.96 -7.97
CA ASP A 126 12.61 5.33 -8.27
C ASP A 126 11.73 5.39 -9.52
N THR A 127 11.26 6.59 -9.86
CA THR A 127 10.39 6.78 -11.03
C THR A 127 11.12 6.50 -12.34
N ALA A 128 12.42 6.83 -12.46
CA ALA A 128 13.20 6.56 -13.65
C ALA A 128 13.26 5.06 -13.94
N PHE A 129 13.44 4.23 -12.91
CA PHE A 129 13.49 2.77 -13.00
C PHE A 129 12.24 2.15 -13.64
N VAL A 130 11.04 2.63 -13.29
CA VAL A 130 9.79 2.12 -13.88
C VAL A 130 9.51 2.74 -15.25
N LEU A 131 10.00 3.94 -15.52
CA LEU A 131 9.93 4.55 -16.85
C LEU A 131 10.79 3.78 -17.85
N ASP A 132 12.00 3.36 -17.46
CA ASP A 132 12.87 2.53 -18.28
C ASP A 132 12.20 1.20 -18.68
N THR A 133 11.39 0.63 -17.77
CA THR A 133 10.59 -0.57 -18.08
C THR A 133 9.44 -0.25 -19.04
N LEU A 134 8.75 0.87 -18.80
CA LEU A 134 7.64 1.31 -19.65
C LEU A 134 8.10 1.62 -21.08
N ASP A 135 9.32 2.16 -21.24
CA ASP A 135 9.86 2.53 -22.54
C ASP A 135 10.20 1.35 -23.44
N GLN A 136 10.42 0.17 -22.87
CA GLN A 136 10.64 -1.07 -23.60
C GLN A 136 9.36 -1.62 -24.26
N LEU A 137 8.16 -1.14 -23.84
CA LEU A 137 6.92 -1.65 -24.41
C LEU A 137 6.82 -1.39 -25.90
N PRO A 138 6.34 -2.38 -26.68
CA PRO A 138 5.98 -2.18 -28.07
C PRO A 138 4.83 -1.18 -28.19
N MET A 139 4.40 -0.90 -29.42
CA MET A 139 3.16 -0.16 -29.66
C MET A 139 1.97 -0.92 -29.05
N LEU A 140 1.24 -0.27 -28.17
CA LEU A 140 0.09 -0.88 -27.48
C LEU A 140 -1.21 -0.64 -28.27
N PRO A 141 -2.15 -1.59 -28.24
CA PRO A 141 -3.50 -1.37 -28.76
C PRO A 141 -4.19 -0.19 -28.06
N GLU A 142 -5.08 0.48 -28.78
CA GLU A 142 -5.80 1.67 -28.29
C GLU A 142 -6.53 1.43 -26.95
N ASN A 143 -7.10 0.24 -26.78
CA ASN A 143 -7.85 -0.15 -25.57
C ASN A 143 -7.00 -0.91 -24.53
N CYS A 144 -5.67 -0.89 -24.66
CA CYS A 144 -4.79 -1.55 -23.70
C CYS A 144 -4.93 -0.95 -22.29
N VAL A 145 -5.12 -1.80 -21.29
CA VAL A 145 -5.19 -1.43 -19.88
C VAL A 145 -3.88 -1.84 -19.20
N LEU A 146 -3.07 -0.88 -18.76
CA LEU A 146 -1.92 -1.14 -17.91
C LEU A 146 -2.30 -0.91 -16.45
N HIS A 147 -2.30 -1.99 -15.68
CA HIS A 147 -2.61 -1.97 -14.25
C HIS A 147 -1.34 -2.02 -13.40
N SER A 148 -1.28 -1.18 -12.39
CA SER A 148 -0.24 -1.18 -11.35
C SER A 148 -0.87 -1.16 -9.97
N ASP A 149 -0.09 -1.51 -8.94
CA ASP A 149 -0.49 -1.20 -7.57
C ASP A 149 -0.50 0.33 -7.33
N GLN A 150 -0.95 0.75 -6.14
CA GLN A 150 -0.95 2.16 -5.75
C GLN A 150 0.39 2.58 -5.11
N GLY A 151 1.50 1.96 -5.51
CA GLY A 151 2.84 2.32 -5.08
C GLY A 151 3.20 3.77 -5.42
N SER A 152 4.04 4.40 -4.60
CA SER A 152 4.42 5.82 -4.76
C SER A 152 5.05 6.12 -6.12
N VAL A 153 5.72 5.14 -6.71
CA VAL A 153 6.41 5.25 -8.00
C VAL A 153 5.39 5.34 -9.15
N TYR A 154 4.38 4.46 -9.14
CA TYR A 154 3.34 4.39 -10.16
C TYR A 154 2.31 5.54 -10.07
N THR A 155 2.17 6.14 -8.89
CA THR A 155 1.31 7.31 -8.66
C THR A 155 2.04 8.64 -8.89
N SER A 156 3.32 8.62 -9.29
CA SER A 156 4.08 9.82 -9.62
C SER A 156 3.50 10.51 -10.87
N TYR A 157 3.62 11.84 -10.92
CA TYR A 157 3.13 12.61 -12.06
C TYR A 157 3.82 12.22 -13.37
N GLU A 158 5.15 11.98 -13.30
CA GLU A 158 5.97 11.60 -14.45
C GLU A 158 5.52 10.27 -15.05
N TYR A 159 5.30 9.25 -14.21
CA TYR A 159 4.83 7.94 -14.65
C TYR A 159 3.43 8.03 -15.27
N GLN A 160 2.50 8.70 -14.62
CA GLN A 160 1.13 8.87 -15.12
C GLN A 160 1.12 9.62 -16.46
N LYS A 161 1.97 10.63 -16.63
CA LYS A 161 2.15 11.35 -17.89
C LYS A 161 2.69 10.43 -18.98
N ALA A 162 3.74 9.65 -18.70
CA ALA A 162 4.35 8.74 -19.64
C ALA A 162 3.36 7.67 -20.15
N VAL A 163 2.58 7.06 -19.23
CA VAL A 163 1.54 6.09 -19.60
C VAL A 163 0.49 6.72 -20.52
N LYS A 164 0.04 7.93 -20.23
CA LYS A 164 -0.90 8.66 -21.10
C LYS A 164 -0.29 8.95 -22.47
N THR A 165 0.95 9.41 -22.53
CA THR A 165 1.63 9.69 -23.78
C THR A 165 1.76 8.42 -24.64
N LYS A 166 2.12 7.27 -24.05
CA LYS A 166 2.19 5.99 -24.78
C LYS A 166 0.84 5.54 -25.35
N ARG A 167 -0.28 5.90 -24.72
CA ARG A 167 -1.64 5.66 -25.25
C ARG A 167 -2.02 6.63 -26.37
N HIS A 168 -1.61 7.90 -26.29
CA HIS A 168 -1.97 8.94 -27.27
C HIS A 168 -1.10 8.94 -28.55
N TYR A 169 0.02 8.19 -28.56
CA TYR A 169 0.89 8.15 -29.74
C TYR A 169 0.22 7.50 -30.98
N HIS A 170 -0.95 6.88 -30.79
CA HIS A 170 -1.75 6.32 -31.90
C HIS A 170 -2.56 7.34 -32.70
N GLU A 171 -2.82 8.54 -32.19
CA GLU A 171 -3.64 9.51 -32.91
C GLU A 171 -2.91 10.25 -34.03
N HIS A 172 -1.57 10.11 -34.17
CA HIS A 172 -0.76 10.90 -35.10
C HIS A 172 0.14 10.11 -36.08
N VAL A 173 -0.06 8.82 -36.24
CA VAL A 173 0.60 8.09 -37.33
C VAL A 173 -0.34 8.14 -38.53
N PRO A 174 -0.02 8.90 -39.61
CA PRO A 174 -0.82 8.86 -40.85
C PRO A 174 -0.76 7.43 -41.39
N GLN A 175 -1.94 6.85 -41.62
CA GLN A 175 -2.04 5.59 -42.38
C GLN A 175 -1.24 5.77 -43.67
N ARG A 176 -0.12 5.04 -43.81
CA ARG A 176 0.54 4.89 -45.08
C ARG A 176 -0.40 4.10 -45.98
N ASP A 177 -0.99 4.78 -46.94
CA ASP A 177 -1.74 4.14 -48.01
C ASP A 177 -0.91 3.00 -48.60
N ALA A 178 -1.42 1.77 -48.50
CA ALA A 178 -0.91 0.61 -49.21
C ALA A 178 -1.20 0.83 -50.69
N ARG A 179 -0.15 1.10 -51.47
CA ARG A 179 -0.16 0.95 -52.91
C ARG A 179 0.41 -0.39 -53.30
#